data_325dc44fb2843be7ff15966c2aafac08
#
_entry.id   325dc44fb2843be7ff15966c2aafac08
#
_cell.length_a   1.000
_cell.length_b   1.000
_cell.length_c   1.000
_cell.angle_alpha   90.00
_cell.angle_beta   90.00
_cell.angle_gamma   90.00
#
_symmetry.space_group_name_H-M   'P 1'
#
loop_
_entity.id
_entity.type
_entity.pdbx_description
1 polymer ?
#
loop_
_entity_poly.entity_id
_entity_poly.type
_entity_poly.pdbx_seq_one_letter_code
_entity_poly.pdbx_strand_id
1 'polypeptide(L)'
;MSTYGAILGASIGVILLCLVVVVACYVLYAVSHMKALKALGYKNAWLAWIPYAKLWLLFDMPKKEFRVLALNKEIPVRTNAFWIYIAITYGSGIVLNMLAVIPIINWVVAFISPLMGIALTLVFVFMMYPAYKDLFDLFLPESTSKGYTLASIICSCLGLGIVAPILLLIASSKEPVEVIENQEYTSDYTY
;
A
#
# COMPACT_ATOMS: atom_id res chain seq x y z
N MET A 1 0.24 -34.08 -31.27
CA MET A 1 0.30 -33.49 -29.94
C MET A 1 -1.06 -33.72 -29.30
N SER A 2 -1.13 -34.34 -28.11
CA SER A 2 -2.41 -34.56 -27.47
C SER A 2 -2.98 -33.22 -27.00
N THR A 3 -4.30 -33.06 -27.03
CA THR A 3 -5.00 -31.83 -26.58
C THR A 3 -4.60 -31.43 -25.15
N TYR A 4 -4.30 -32.41 -24.31
CA TYR A 4 -3.77 -32.23 -22.98
C TYR A 4 -2.40 -31.51 -22.92
N GLY A 5 -1.49 -31.87 -23.85
CA GLY A 5 -0.18 -31.23 -23.95
C GLY A 5 -0.26 -29.75 -24.34
N ALA A 6 -1.20 -29.42 -25.24
CA ALA A 6 -1.44 -28.02 -25.64
C ALA A 6 -2.04 -27.18 -24.50
N ILE A 7 -3.00 -27.75 -23.76
CA ILE A 7 -3.62 -27.08 -22.60
C ILE A 7 -2.59 -26.85 -21.48
N LEU A 8 -1.77 -27.86 -21.18
CA LEU A 8 -0.72 -27.76 -20.17
C LEU A 8 0.32 -26.69 -20.53
N GLY A 9 0.76 -26.69 -21.81
CA GLY A 9 1.70 -25.69 -22.30
C GLY A 9 1.16 -24.26 -22.24
N ALA A 10 -0.11 -24.06 -22.60
CA ALA A 10 -0.78 -22.77 -22.51
C ALA A 10 -0.90 -22.31 -21.05
N SER A 11 -1.26 -23.20 -20.13
CA SER A 11 -1.37 -22.87 -18.69
C SER A 11 -0.03 -22.47 -18.10
N ILE A 12 1.05 -23.17 -18.41
CA ILE A 12 2.41 -22.82 -17.98
C ILE A 12 2.82 -21.45 -18.55
N GLY A 13 2.54 -21.20 -19.82
CA GLY A 13 2.84 -19.92 -20.47
C GLY A 13 2.14 -18.75 -19.79
N VAL A 14 0.86 -18.90 -19.45
CA VAL A 14 0.08 -17.88 -18.72
C VAL A 14 0.66 -17.65 -17.31
N ILE A 15 1.00 -18.72 -16.58
CA ILE A 15 1.58 -18.61 -15.23
C ILE A 15 2.92 -17.85 -15.29
N LEU A 16 3.79 -18.18 -16.24
CA LEU A 16 5.07 -17.50 -16.42
C LEU A 16 4.88 -16.01 -16.76
N LEU A 17 3.94 -15.70 -17.64
CA LEU A 17 3.62 -14.31 -17.99
C LEU A 17 3.12 -13.54 -16.77
N CYS A 18 2.20 -14.11 -16.00
CA CYS A 18 1.71 -13.50 -14.75
C CYS A 18 2.84 -13.25 -13.75
N LEU A 19 3.75 -14.23 -13.61
CA LEU A 19 4.90 -14.10 -12.71
C LEU A 19 5.81 -12.93 -13.13
N VAL A 20 6.11 -12.81 -14.43
CA VAL A 20 6.92 -11.69 -14.96
C VAL A 20 6.25 -10.36 -14.68
N VAL A 21 4.93 -10.24 -14.89
CA VAL A 21 4.17 -9.01 -14.60
C VAL A 21 4.20 -8.68 -13.12
N VAL A 22 4.00 -9.66 -12.24
CA VAL A 22 4.05 -9.45 -10.77
C VAL A 22 5.43 -8.96 -10.33
N VAL A 23 6.50 -9.57 -10.83
CA VAL A 23 7.88 -9.15 -10.52
C VAL A 23 8.15 -7.75 -11.04
N ALA A 24 7.73 -7.42 -12.25
CA ALA A 24 7.90 -6.09 -12.83
C ALA A 24 7.15 -5.02 -12.01
N CYS A 25 5.91 -5.28 -11.61
CA CYS A 25 5.13 -4.41 -10.73
C CYS A 25 5.82 -4.23 -9.37
N TYR A 26 6.34 -5.32 -8.79
CA TYR A 26 7.05 -5.28 -7.52
C TYR A 26 8.32 -4.42 -7.60
N VAL A 27 9.14 -4.60 -8.63
CA VAL A 27 10.36 -3.83 -8.86
C VAL A 27 10.02 -2.34 -9.04
N LEU A 28 9.00 -2.02 -9.83
CA LEU A 28 8.57 -0.64 -10.02
C LEU A 28 8.15 0.00 -8.69
N TYR A 29 7.42 -0.74 -7.87
CA TYR A 29 7.01 -0.29 -6.54
C TYR A 29 8.21 -0.03 -5.64
N ALA A 30 9.17 -0.96 -5.59
CA ALA A 30 10.38 -0.83 -4.78
C ALA A 30 11.25 0.36 -5.23
N VAL A 31 11.44 0.51 -6.54
CA VAL A 31 12.26 1.59 -7.11
C VAL A 31 11.63 2.96 -6.86
N SER A 32 10.32 3.11 -7.02
CA SER A 32 9.63 4.38 -6.77
C SER A 32 9.76 4.84 -5.32
N HIS A 33 9.55 3.93 -4.36
CA HIS A 33 9.70 4.23 -2.94
C HIS A 33 11.17 4.48 -2.56
N MET A 34 12.11 3.68 -3.10
CA MET A 34 13.54 3.88 -2.86
C MET A 34 13.99 5.26 -3.36
N LYS A 35 13.49 5.71 -4.53
CA LYS A 35 13.81 7.04 -5.06
C LYS A 35 13.24 8.14 -4.16
N ALA A 36 11.99 8.01 -3.72
CA ALA A 36 11.38 8.96 -2.80
C ALA A 36 12.16 9.05 -1.48
N LEU A 37 12.53 7.90 -0.90
CA LEU A 37 13.34 7.84 0.34
C LEU A 37 14.70 8.52 0.18
N LYS A 38 15.39 8.28 -0.95
CA LYS A 38 16.68 8.92 -1.24
C LYS A 38 16.54 10.43 -1.38
N ALA A 39 15.48 10.89 -2.06
CA ALA A 39 15.21 12.32 -2.22
C ALA A 39 14.92 13.01 -0.88
N LEU A 40 14.32 12.29 0.08
CA LEU A 40 14.05 12.77 1.44
C LEU A 40 15.25 12.61 2.41
N GLY A 41 16.40 12.08 1.96
CA GLY A 41 17.60 11.93 2.77
C GLY A 41 17.64 10.70 3.68
N TYR A 42 16.75 9.71 3.49
CA TYR A 42 16.75 8.48 4.31
C TYR A 42 18.01 7.63 4.05
N LYS A 43 18.75 7.29 5.11
CA LYS A 43 19.94 6.41 5.04
C LYS A 43 19.60 4.99 4.57
N ASN A 44 18.43 4.48 4.98
CA ASN A 44 18.00 3.10 4.77
C ASN A 44 16.99 2.96 3.62
N ALA A 45 17.22 3.63 2.49
CA ALA A 45 16.33 3.59 1.34
C ALA A 45 16.12 2.16 0.77
N TRP A 46 17.00 1.20 1.08
CA TRP A 46 16.88 -0.21 0.71
C TRP A 46 15.67 -0.91 1.35
N LEU A 47 15.12 -0.38 2.46
CA LEU A 47 13.90 -0.90 3.09
C LEU A 47 12.70 -0.92 2.13
N ALA A 48 12.71 -0.09 1.08
CA ALA A 48 11.70 -0.11 0.03
C ALA A 48 11.58 -1.47 -0.70
N TRP A 49 12.61 -2.32 -0.64
CA TRP A 49 12.62 -3.66 -1.22
C TRP A 49 11.94 -4.70 -0.34
N ILE A 50 11.66 -4.40 0.92
CA ILE A 50 10.94 -5.31 1.81
C ILE A 50 9.44 -5.07 1.67
N PRO A 51 8.62 -6.10 1.31
CA PRO A 51 7.20 -5.93 0.99
C PRO A 51 6.39 -5.18 2.04
N TYR A 52 6.55 -5.54 3.32
CA TYR A 52 5.83 -4.91 4.41
C TYR A 52 6.46 -3.57 4.84
N ALA A 53 7.78 -3.44 4.76
CA ALA A 53 8.46 -2.21 5.10
C ALA A 53 8.07 -1.07 4.16
N LYS A 54 7.87 -1.32 2.86
CA LYS A 54 7.39 -0.29 1.92
C LYS A 54 6.01 0.26 2.29
N LEU A 55 5.11 -0.58 2.80
CA LEU A 55 3.80 -0.13 3.25
C LEU A 55 3.92 0.66 4.57
N TRP A 56 4.77 0.20 5.49
CA TRP A 56 5.09 0.95 6.70
C TRP A 56 5.70 2.32 6.35
N LEU A 57 6.64 2.38 5.40
CA LEU A 57 7.25 3.61 4.94
C LEU A 57 6.24 4.61 4.38
N LEU A 58 5.20 4.15 3.70
CA LEU A 58 4.12 5.02 3.21
C LEU A 58 3.45 5.80 4.35
N PHE A 59 3.31 5.17 5.53
CA PHE A 59 2.78 5.84 6.71
C PHE A 59 3.86 6.66 7.43
N ASP A 60 5.11 6.24 7.46
CA ASP A 60 6.18 6.85 8.26
C ASP A 60 6.88 8.03 7.56
N MET A 61 7.01 8.01 6.23
CA MET A 61 7.73 9.04 5.48
C MET A 61 7.27 10.48 5.78
N PRO A 62 5.96 10.79 5.78
CA PRO A 62 5.51 12.11 6.17
C PRO A 62 5.52 12.24 7.70
N LYS A 63 6.49 12.86 8.30
CA LYS A 63 6.67 13.02 9.77
C LYS A 63 5.58 13.88 10.44
N LYS A 64 4.34 13.85 9.93
CA LYS A 64 3.17 14.58 10.44
C LYS A 64 2.25 13.64 11.22
N GLU A 65 1.39 14.17 12.08
CA GLU A 65 0.32 13.40 12.73
C GLU A 65 -0.61 12.77 11.69
N PHE A 66 -1.05 11.55 11.94
CA PHE A 66 -1.91 10.84 11.01
C PHE A 66 -3.39 11.13 11.29
N ARG A 67 -4.10 11.70 10.33
CA ARG A 67 -5.55 11.96 10.41
C ARG A 67 -6.32 10.97 9.56
N VAL A 68 -7.21 10.21 10.17
CA VAL A 68 -8.14 9.35 9.43
C VAL A 68 -9.21 10.20 8.77
N LEU A 69 -9.39 10.07 7.46
CA LEU A 69 -10.23 10.95 6.63
C LEU A 69 -11.66 11.14 7.17
N ALA A 70 -12.31 10.08 7.66
CA ALA A 70 -13.73 10.14 8.06
C ALA A 70 -13.96 10.43 9.54
N LEU A 71 -12.98 10.20 10.40
CA LEU A 71 -13.18 10.21 11.86
C LEU A 71 -12.71 11.51 12.50
N ASN A 72 -12.06 12.39 11.76
CA ASN A 72 -11.38 13.59 12.28
C ASN A 72 -10.55 13.32 13.55
N LYS A 73 -10.11 12.06 13.69
CA LYS A 73 -9.36 11.56 14.84
C LYS A 73 -7.88 11.49 14.46
N GLU A 74 -7.08 12.15 15.26
CA GLU A 74 -5.63 12.13 15.13
C GLU A 74 -5.07 10.90 15.81
N ILE A 75 -4.19 10.19 15.11
CA ILE A 75 -3.41 9.08 15.66
C ILE A 75 -2.01 9.67 15.92
N PRO A 76 -1.61 9.83 17.18
CA PRO A 76 -0.40 10.58 17.53
C PRO A 76 0.89 9.93 17.03
N VAL A 77 0.87 8.59 16.84
CA VAL A 77 2.01 7.84 16.31
C VAL A 77 1.61 7.19 15.00
N ARG A 78 2.18 7.64 13.89
CA ARG A 78 1.86 7.13 12.54
C ARG A 78 2.08 5.62 12.41
N THR A 79 3.07 5.07 13.08
CA THR A 79 3.31 3.62 13.11
C THR A 79 2.11 2.85 13.63
N ASN A 80 1.35 3.41 14.58
CA ASN A 80 0.12 2.80 15.07
C ASN A 80 -0.96 2.74 13.97
N ALA A 81 -1.06 3.75 13.10
CA ALA A 81 -1.97 3.74 11.97
C ALA A 81 -1.66 2.58 11.00
N PHE A 82 -0.39 2.33 10.73
CA PHE A 82 0.05 1.18 9.95
C PHE A 82 -0.40 -0.15 10.60
N TRP A 83 -0.14 -0.34 11.90
CA TRP A 83 -0.52 -1.56 12.59
C TRP A 83 -2.04 -1.76 12.65
N ILE A 84 -2.80 -0.68 12.87
CA ILE A 84 -4.27 -0.71 12.83
C ILE A 84 -4.75 -1.15 11.43
N TYR A 85 -4.17 -0.57 10.37
CA TYR A 85 -4.51 -0.95 9.00
C TYR A 85 -4.22 -2.43 8.72
N ILE A 86 -3.04 -2.92 9.10
CA ILE A 86 -2.64 -4.33 8.96
C ILE A 86 -3.58 -5.24 9.75
N ALA A 87 -3.87 -4.92 11.02
CA ALA A 87 -4.74 -5.73 11.87
C ALA A 87 -6.15 -5.84 11.29
N ILE A 88 -6.72 -4.74 10.81
CA ILE A 88 -8.06 -4.75 10.21
C ILE A 88 -8.06 -5.54 8.89
N THR A 89 -7.11 -5.26 7.99
CA THR A 89 -7.13 -5.82 6.63
C THR A 89 -6.77 -7.30 6.63
N TYR A 90 -5.67 -7.69 7.27
CA TYR A 90 -5.24 -9.09 7.29
C TYR A 90 -5.92 -9.90 8.38
N GLY A 91 -6.18 -9.30 9.56
CA GLY A 91 -6.86 -9.97 10.67
C GLY A 91 -8.28 -10.40 10.30
N SER A 92 -9.05 -9.53 9.66
CA SER A 92 -10.41 -9.88 9.18
C SER A 92 -10.37 -11.02 8.16
N GLY A 93 -9.41 -11.01 7.23
CA GLY A 93 -9.22 -12.07 6.26
C GLY A 93 -8.90 -13.43 6.91
N ILE A 94 -8.01 -13.43 7.90
CA ILE A 94 -7.66 -14.65 8.65
C ILE A 94 -8.89 -15.20 9.39
N VAL A 95 -9.62 -14.34 10.10
CA VAL A 95 -10.82 -14.74 10.84
C VAL A 95 -11.87 -15.33 9.91
N LEU A 96 -12.16 -14.68 8.78
CA LEU A 96 -13.14 -15.20 7.81
C LEU A 96 -12.72 -16.55 7.22
N ASN A 97 -11.43 -16.71 6.88
CA ASN A 97 -10.94 -17.99 6.38
C ASN A 97 -11.02 -19.11 7.43
N MET A 98 -10.71 -18.81 8.70
CA MET A 98 -10.87 -19.79 9.78
C MET A 98 -12.33 -20.21 9.98
N LEU A 99 -13.26 -19.27 9.91
CA LEU A 99 -14.70 -19.57 10.04
C LEU A 99 -15.23 -20.35 8.83
N ALA A 100 -14.69 -20.10 7.63
CA ALA A 100 -15.10 -20.79 6.41
C ALA A 100 -14.77 -22.29 6.38
N VAL A 101 -13.89 -22.77 7.25
CA VAL A 101 -13.57 -24.22 7.39
C VAL A 101 -14.76 -25.02 7.93
N ILE A 102 -15.66 -24.38 8.70
CA ILE A 102 -16.84 -25.03 9.27
C ILE A 102 -17.95 -25.02 8.24
N PRO A 103 -18.45 -26.20 7.73
CA PRO A 103 -19.36 -26.26 6.59
C PRO A 103 -20.65 -25.45 6.76
N ILE A 104 -21.25 -25.46 7.96
CA ILE A 104 -22.47 -24.70 8.26
C ILE A 104 -22.19 -23.19 8.25
N ILE A 105 -21.06 -22.77 8.82
CA ILE A 105 -20.68 -21.37 8.93
C ILE A 105 -20.22 -20.82 7.56
N ASN A 106 -19.68 -21.67 6.68
CA ASN A 106 -19.24 -21.28 5.35
C ASN A 106 -20.35 -20.59 4.54
N TRP A 107 -21.60 -21.04 4.64
CA TRP A 107 -22.74 -20.38 3.99
C TRP A 107 -22.94 -18.94 4.50
N VAL A 108 -22.83 -18.75 5.81
CA VAL A 108 -22.92 -17.42 6.44
C VAL A 108 -21.75 -16.54 5.99
N VAL A 109 -20.52 -17.10 5.97
CA VAL A 109 -19.32 -16.41 5.49
C VAL A 109 -19.48 -15.99 4.03
N ALA A 110 -20.05 -16.84 3.17
CA ALA A 110 -20.30 -16.52 1.77
C ALA A 110 -21.22 -15.31 1.59
N PHE A 111 -22.23 -15.14 2.45
CA PHE A 111 -23.10 -13.96 2.45
C PHE A 111 -22.42 -12.71 3.03
N ILE A 112 -21.58 -12.85 4.05
CA ILE A 112 -20.91 -11.73 4.73
C ILE A 112 -19.70 -11.25 3.93
N SER A 113 -19.04 -12.13 3.18
CA SER A 113 -17.82 -11.84 2.42
C SER A 113 -17.91 -10.61 1.50
N PRO A 114 -18.96 -10.42 0.69
CA PRO A 114 -19.10 -9.23 -0.15
C PRO A 114 -19.23 -7.95 0.68
N LEU A 115 -20.00 -7.97 1.77
CA LEU A 115 -20.16 -6.83 2.67
C LEU A 115 -18.83 -6.47 3.35
N MET A 116 -18.08 -7.49 3.77
CA MET A 116 -16.74 -7.30 4.32
C MET A 116 -15.77 -6.70 3.26
N GLY A 117 -15.87 -7.14 2.01
CA GLY A 117 -15.11 -6.56 0.90
C GLY A 117 -15.36 -5.06 0.73
N ILE A 118 -16.62 -4.64 0.79
CA ILE A 118 -16.99 -3.21 0.76
C ILE A 118 -16.41 -2.48 1.98
N ALA A 119 -16.59 -3.03 3.18
CA ALA A 119 -16.06 -2.43 4.41
C ALA A 119 -14.53 -2.28 4.36
N LEU A 120 -13.80 -3.30 3.89
CA LEU A 120 -12.34 -3.24 3.72
C LEU A 120 -11.91 -2.23 2.66
N THR A 121 -12.69 -2.07 1.58
CA THR A 121 -12.43 -1.02 0.58
C THR A 121 -12.60 0.38 1.19
N LEU A 122 -13.61 0.58 2.04
CA LEU A 122 -13.76 1.84 2.76
C LEU A 122 -12.60 2.09 3.73
N VAL A 123 -12.18 1.07 4.49
CA VAL A 123 -10.99 1.18 5.36
C VAL A 123 -9.74 1.53 4.54
N PHE A 124 -9.56 0.89 3.38
CA PHE A 124 -8.48 1.21 2.46
C PHE A 124 -8.52 2.70 2.05
N VAL A 125 -9.67 3.19 1.59
CA VAL A 125 -9.80 4.61 1.18
C VAL A 125 -9.53 5.55 2.35
N PHE A 126 -10.12 5.31 3.52
CA PHE A 126 -10.00 6.20 4.69
C PHE A 126 -8.59 6.24 5.28
N MET A 127 -7.83 5.15 5.18
CA MET A 127 -6.47 5.07 5.69
C MET A 127 -5.43 5.45 4.63
N MET A 128 -5.62 5.02 3.38
CA MET A 128 -4.64 5.26 2.32
C MET A 128 -4.71 6.66 1.72
N TYR A 129 -5.90 7.28 1.70
CA TYR A 129 -6.02 8.64 1.17
C TYR A 129 -5.11 9.64 1.91
N PRO A 130 -5.19 9.77 3.26
CA PRO A 130 -4.30 10.68 3.97
C PRO A 130 -2.82 10.24 3.88
N ALA A 131 -2.53 8.93 3.87
CA ALA A 131 -1.16 8.44 3.73
C ALA A 131 -0.52 8.85 2.39
N TYR A 132 -1.23 8.66 1.27
CA TYR A 132 -0.76 9.11 -0.04
C TYR A 132 -0.76 10.62 -0.17
N LYS A 133 -1.77 11.31 0.37
CA LYS A 133 -1.82 12.77 0.32
C LYS A 133 -0.59 13.38 1.00
N ASP A 134 -0.31 12.98 2.23
CA ASP A 134 0.83 13.46 2.99
C ASP A 134 2.16 13.13 2.29
N LEU A 135 2.25 11.95 1.66
CA LEU A 135 3.43 11.56 0.89
C LEU A 135 3.63 12.44 -0.34
N PHE A 136 2.57 12.72 -1.10
CA PHE A 136 2.68 13.58 -2.29
C PHE A 136 2.90 15.05 -1.94
N ASP A 137 2.39 15.51 -0.79
CA ASP A 137 2.61 16.88 -0.28
C ASP A 137 4.10 17.16 -0.01
N LEU A 138 4.93 16.13 0.21
CA LEU A 138 6.38 16.28 0.36
C LEU A 138 7.09 16.70 -0.94
N PHE A 139 6.50 16.40 -2.11
CA PHE A 139 7.12 16.63 -3.41
C PHE A 139 6.35 17.59 -4.31
N LEU A 140 5.07 17.84 -4.01
CA LEU A 140 4.16 18.55 -4.90
C LEU A 140 3.36 19.61 -4.15
N PRO A 141 3.00 20.73 -4.82
CA PRO A 141 2.08 21.71 -4.25
C PRO A 141 0.70 21.07 -4.02
N GLU A 142 -0.03 21.54 -3.03
CA GLU A 142 -1.28 20.95 -2.52
C GLU A 142 -2.33 20.68 -3.62
N SER A 143 -2.45 21.55 -4.59
CA SER A 143 -3.41 21.40 -5.69
C SER A 143 -3.11 20.18 -6.57
N THR A 144 -1.82 19.93 -6.86
CA THR A 144 -1.37 18.79 -7.68
C THR A 144 -1.35 17.50 -6.86
N SER A 145 -0.94 17.58 -5.60
CA SER A 145 -0.89 16.46 -4.66
C SER A 145 -2.28 15.81 -4.50
N LYS A 146 -3.34 16.59 -4.33
CA LYS A 146 -4.72 16.09 -4.28
C LYS A 146 -5.10 15.28 -5.53
N GLY A 147 -4.72 15.75 -6.72
CA GLY A 147 -4.98 15.04 -7.97
C GLY A 147 -4.24 13.70 -8.04
N TYR A 148 -2.96 13.67 -7.67
CA TYR A 148 -2.15 12.45 -7.64
C TYR A 148 -2.68 11.44 -6.61
N THR A 149 -3.10 11.92 -5.44
CA THR A 149 -3.71 11.09 -4.39
C THR A 149 -5.02 10.45 -4.88
N LEU A 150 -5.94 11.25 -5.43
CA LEU A 150 -7.20 10.75 -5.95
C LEU A 150 -6.99 9.72 -7.07
N ALA A 151 -6.10 10.01 -8.02
CA ALA A 151 -5.77 9.08 -9.10
C ALA A 151 -5.20 7.76 -8.53
N SER A 152 -4.29 7.82 -7.55
CA SER A 152 -3.71 6.64 -6.91
C SER A 152 -4.77 5.78 -6.22
N ILE A 153 -5.70 6.39 -5.48
CA ILE A 153 -6.76 5.66 -4.76
C ILE A 153 -7.78 5.07 -5.72
N ILE A 154 -8.29 5.87 -6.66
CA ILE A 154 -9.29 5.40 -7.63
C ILE A 154 -8.73 4.25 -8.46
N CYS A 155 -7.52 4.40 -9.00
CA CYS A 155 -6.89 3.35 -9.79
C CYS A 155 -6.60 2.09 -8.94
N SER A 156 -6.21 2.25 -7.68
CA SER A 156 -6.02 1.10 -6.77
C SER A 156 -7.33 0.36 -6.51
N CYS A 157 -8.44 1.08 -6.30
CA CYS A 157 -9.77 0.48 -6.14
C CYS A 157 -10.24 -0.25 -7.42
N LEU A 158 -9.83 0.20 -8.60
CA LEU A 158 -10.11 -0.45 -9.88
C LEU A 158 -9.13 -1.60 -10.21
N GLY A 159 -8.24 -1.97 -9.28
CA GLY A 159 -7.22 -3.00 -9.51
C GLY A 159 -5.99 -2.53 -10.29
N LEU A 160 -5.89 -1.24 -10.60
CA LEU A 160 -4.76 -0.62 -11.30
C LEU A 160 -3.74 -0.04 -10.31
N GLY A 161 -3.37 -0.81 -9.28
CA GLY A 161 -2.46 -0.37 -8.21
C GLY A 161 -1.07 0.08 -8.68
N ILE A 162 -0.69 -0.25 -9.93
CA ILE A 162 0.58 0.19 -10.55
C ILE A 162 0.65 1.71 -10.78
N VAL A 163 -0.48 2.41 -10.81
CA VAL A 163 -0.51 3.87 -11.04
C VAL A 163 0.12 4.64 -9.89
N ALA A 164 -0.12 4.22 -8.65
CA ALA A 164 0.44 4.89 -7.48
C ALA A 164 1.98 4.95 -7.48
N PRO A 165 2.73 3.85 -7.73
CA PRO A 165 4.18 3.91 -7.83
C PRO A 165 4.68 4.71 -9.04
N ILE A 166 3.97 4.72 -10.17
CA ILE A 166 4.34 5.56 -11.31
C ILE A 166 4.22 7.05 -10.93
N LEU A 167 3.11 7.45 -10.32
CA LEU A 167 2.91 8.82 -9.86
C LEU A 167 3.93 9.23 -8.81
N LEU A 168 4.29 8.31 -7.89
CA LEU A 168 5.35 8.56 -6.92
C LEU A 168 6.72 8.72 -7.58
N LEU A 169 7.02 7.92 -8.59
CA LEU A 169 8.27 8.03 -9.36
C LEU A 169 8.39 9.38 -10.06
N ILE A 170 7.29 9.88 -10.61
CA ILE A 170 7.22 11.21 -11.25
C ILE A 170 7.36 12.31 -10.19
N ALA A 171 6.61 12.22 -9.09
CA ALA A 171 6.66 13.19 -8.00
C ALA A 171 8.05 13.29 -7.39
N SER A 172 8.69 12.16 -7.06
CA SER A 172 10.04 12.10 -6.49
C SER A 172 11.17 12.50 -7.45
N SER A 173 10.85 12.82 -8.71
CA SER A 173 11.80 13.43 -9.65
C SER A 173 11.92 14.94 -9.48
N LYS A 174 11.02 15.55 -8.72
CA LYS A 174 11.08 16.95 -8.31
C LYS A 174 11.84 17.06 -6.99
N GLU A 175 12.41 18.21 -6.73
CA GLU A 175 13.02 18.50 -5.44
C GLU A 175 11.95 18.46 -4.34
N PRO A 176 12.20 17.78 -3.21
CA PRO A 176 11.25 17.76 -2.11
C PRO A 176 11.07 19.17 -1.53
N VAL A 177 9.83 19.48 -1.16
CA VAL A 177 9.48 20.78 -0.54
C VAL A 177 10.11 20.92 0.84
N GLU A 178 10.24 19.80 1.56
CA GLU A 178 10.93 19.72 2.84
C GLU A 178 11.93 18.57 2.80
N VAL A 179 13.22 18.87 2.90
CA VAL A 179 14.26 17.84 3.13
C VAL A 179 14.21 17.50 4.61
N ILE A 180 14.02 16.23 4.94
CA ILE A 180 14.11 15.75 6.33
C ILE A 180 15.59 15.79 6.71
N GLU A 181 15.99 16.88 7.36
CA GLU A 181 17.36 17.07 7.84
C GLU A 181 17.66 15.95 8.86
N ASN A 182 18.57 15.06 8.48
CA ASN A 182 19.18 13.97 9.27
C ASN A 182 18.60 13.76 10.69
N GLN A 183 17.36 13.30 10.80
CA GLN A 183 16.95 12.70 12.05
C GLN A 183 17.63 11.32 12.11
N GLU A 184 18.70 11.26 12.87
CA GLU A 184 19.21 10.01 13.42
C GLU A 184 18.00 9.23 13.94
N TYR A 185 17.86 8.00 13.46
CA TYR A 185 16.92 7.04 14.02
C TYR A 185 17.40 6.70 15.44
N THR A 186 17.32 7.67 16.33
CA THR A 186 17.32 7.39 17.77
C THR A 186 15.98 6.73 18.03
N SER A 187 16.06 5.42 18.18
CA SER A 187 14.99 4.59 18.72
C SER A 187 14.67 5.06 20.14
N ASP A 188 13.96 6.15 20.27
CA ASP A 188 13.29 6.49 21.52
C ASP A 188 12.07 5.58 21.75
N TYR A 189 12.31 4.26 21.63
CA TYR A 189 11.51 3.26 22.31
C TYR A 189 12.09 3.06 23.71
N THR A 190 12.00 4.07 24.56
CA THR A 190 12.01 3.87 26.00
C THR A 190 10.69 3.20 26.35
N TYR A 191 10.78 1.89 26.68
CA TYR A 191 9.71 1.09 27.26
C TYR A 191 9.32 1.60 28.64
#